data_a4ee3b5464d72f8d6b930f82d2cdbd7c
#
_entry.id   a4ee3b5464d72f8d6b930f82d2cdbd7c
#
_cell.length_a   1.000
_cell.length_b   1.000
_cell.length_c   1.000
_cell.angle_alpha   90.00
_cell.angle_beta   90.00
_cell.angle_gamma   90.00
#
_symmetry.space_group_name_H-M   'P 1'
#
loop_
_entity.id
_entity.type
_entity.pdbx_description
1 polymer ?
#
loop_
_entity_poly.entity_id
_entity_poly.type
_entity_poly.pdbx_seq_one_letter_code
_entity_poly.pdbx_strand_id
1 'polypeptide(L)'
;YYKYSTLRQEEKRMDSSTLPQGCCKETLQMKRLLYRLVNFAQPSNALSVGCPTSAHLYLAAAKQGMNFWHASSLDELFLDADEPVDFLYLHDVNNPGLLRQAFALCAERTTPQSLFVVQGIGYSPSMRQFWQELKGDSHVMVTFDLFDFGLLFFDPAKQRQHYKVSF
;
A
#
# COMPACT_ATOMS: atom_id res chain seq x y z
N TYR A 1 14.02 -18.18 4.48
CA TYR A 1 14.08 -18.82 5.82
C TYR A 1 14.52 -17.84 6.90
N TYR A 2 15.56 -17.08 6.66
CA TYR A 2 16.08 -16.09 7.62
C TYR A 2 15.09 -14.96 7.90
N LYS A 3 14.27 -14.59 6.94
CA LYS A 3 13.31 -13.48 7.03
C LYS A 3 12.08 -13.81 7.91
N TYR A 4 11.70 -15.07 8.01
CA TYR A 4 10.57 -15.47 8.84
C TYR A 4 10.86 -15.43 10.35
N SER A 5 12.09 -15.67 10.75
CA SER A 5 12.47 -15.58 12.16
C SER A 5 12.49 -14.11 12.64
N THR A 6 12.98 -13.22 11.80
CA THR A 6 12.96 -11.77 12.06
C THR A 6 11.54 -11.24 12.13
N LEU A 7 10.68 -11.66 11.19
CA LEU A 7 9.27 -11.27 11.17
C LEU A 7 8.53 -11.73 12.43
N ARG A 8 8.76 -12.96 12.89
CA ARG A 8 8.17 -13.47 14.15
C ARG A 8 8.66 -12.72 15.39
N GLN A 9 9.91 -12.29 15.41
CA GLN A 9 10.44 -11.47 16.50
C GLN A 9 9.79 -10.09 16.53
N GLU A 10 9.62 -9.47 15.36
CA GLU A 10 8.93 -8.20 15.23
C GLU A 10 7.44 -8.32 15.57
N GLU A 11 6.77 -9.39 15.14
CA GLU A 11 5.38 -9.69 15.52
C GLU A 11 5.20 -9.74 17.04
N LYS A 12 6.12 -10.38 17.78
CA LYS A 12 6.07 -10.46 19.25
C LYS A 12 6.27 -9.09 19.92
N ARG A 13 7.08 -8.21 19.33
CA ARG A 13 7.25 -6.84 19.82
C ARG A 13 5.99 -6.00 19.58
N MET A 14 5.27 -6.26 18.50
CA MET A 14 4.07 -5.51 18.11
C MET A 14 2.86 -5.83 18.98
N ASP A 15 2.72 -7.07 19.47
CA ASP A 15 1.61 -7.48 20.33
C ASP A 15 1.58 -6.69 21.65
N SER A 16 2.67 -6.01 21.99
CA SER A 16 2.78 -5.15 23.18
C SER A 16 2.48 -3.67 22.92
N SER A 17 2.27 -3.25 21.66
CA SER A 17 1.98 -1.87 21.32
C SER A 17 0.48 -1.60 21.25
N THR A 18 -0.02 -0.63 22.03
CA THR A 18 -1.39 -0.13 21.96
C THR A 18 -1.56 0.74 20.72
N LEU A 19 -2.43 0.27 19.78
CA LEU A 19 -2.83 1.07 18.62
C LEU A 19 -3.90 2.09 19.03
N PRO A 20 -3.92 3.29 18.40
CA PRO A 20 -5.00 4.25 18.60
C PRO A 20 -6.36 3.62 18.26
N GLN A 21 -7.38 3.93 19.07
CA GLN A 21 -8.74 3.47 18.81
C GLN A 21 -9.27 4.14 17.54
N GLY A 22 -9.94 3.36 16.69
CA GLY A 22 -10.62 3.86 15.48
C GLY A 22 -9.86 3.66 14.17
N CYS A 23 -8.63 3.14 14.19
CA CYS A 23 -7.93 2.78 12.97
C CYS A 23 -8.32 1.37 12.50
N CYS A 24 -8.44 1.19 11.18
CA CYS A 24 -8.61 -0.14 10.61
C CYS A 24 -7.44 -1.03 11.01
N LYS A 25 -7.78 -2.18 11.58
CA LYS A 25 -6.76 -3.16 11.98
C LYS A 25 -6.56 -4.16 10.83
N GLU A 26 -5.36 -4.15 10.29
CA GLU A 26 -4.96 -5.20 9.37
C GLU A 26 -4.83 -6.53 10.12
N THR A 27 -5.31 -7.61 9.50
CA THR A 27 -5.07 -8.96 10.00
C THR A 27 -3.60 -9.33 9.88
N LEU A 28 -3.16 -10.34 10.62
CA LEU A 28 -1.79 -10.83 10.51
C LEU A 28 -1.46 -11.30 9.09
N GLN A 29 -2.42 -11.93 8.40
CA GLN A 29 -2.25 -12.37 7.01
C GLN A 29 -2.01 -11.18 6.08
N MET A 30 -2.76 -10.08 6.26
CA MET A 30 -2.60 -8.85 5.49
C MET A 30 -1.21 -8.24 5.71
N LYS A 31 -0.77 -8.15 6.96
CA LYS A 31 0.57 -7.64 7.31
C LYS A 31 1.68 -8.48 6.67
N ARG A 32 1.55 -9.79 6.72
CA ARG A 32 2.50 -10.70 6.06
C ARG A 32 2.50 -10.56 4.55
N LEU A 33 1.32 -10.33 3.96
CA LEU A 33 1.23 -10.05 2.53
C LEU A 33 1.97 -8.75 2.18
N LEU A 34 1.75 -7.68 2.94
CA LEU A 34 2.46 -6.40 2.75
C LEU A 34 3.98 -6.58 2.82
N TYR A 35 4.46 -7.32 3.81
CA TYR A 35 5.88 -7.65 3.93
C TYR A 35 6.41 -8.35 2.66
N ARG A 36 5.68 -9.33 2.16
CA ARG A 36 6.05 -10.08 0.95
C ARG A 36 6.04 -9.20 -0.29
N LEU A 37 5.05 -8.31 -0.41
CA LEU A 37 4.94 -7.38 -1.54
C LEU A 37 6.10 -6.39 -1.58
N VAL A 38 6.49 -5.82 -0.45
CA VAL A 38 7.67 -4.95 -0.36
C VAL A 38 8.94 -5.73 -0.68
N ASN A 39 9.06 -6.94 -0.14
CA ASN A 39 10.22 -7.79 -0.43
C ASN A 39 10.29 -8.20 -1.91
N PHE A 40 9.16 -8.37 -2.57
CA PHE A 40 9.07 -8.64 -4.00
C PHE A 40 9.44 -7.40 -4.84
N ALA A 41 8.82 -6.27 -4.53
CA ALA A 41 8.99 -5.03 -5.30
C ALA A 41 10.37 -4.37 -5.10
N GLN A 42 11.02 -4.60 -3.95
CA GLN A 42 12.31 -4.01 -3.59
C GLN A 42 12.35 -2.49 -3.81
N PRO A 43 11.38 -1.72 -3.28
CA PRO A 43 11.31 -0.29 -3.53
C PRO A 43 12.45 0.46 -2.86
N SER A 44 12.90 1.54 -3.49
CA SER A 44 13.79 2.51 -2.85
C SER A 44 13.01 3.52 -2.01
N ASN A 45 11.82 3.90 -2.47
CA ASN A 45 10.94 4.86 -1.82
C ASN A 45 9.56 4.25 -1.62
N ALA A 46 9.11 4.17 -0.39
CA ALA A 46 7.79 3.68 -0.02
C ALA A 46 7.03 4.71 0.80
N LEU A 47 5.74 4.82 0.55
CA LEU A 47 4.86 5.78 1.19
C LEU A 47 3.61 5.06 1.69
N SER A 48 3.18 5.39 2.90
CA SER A 48 1.93 4.92 3.49
C SER A 48 1.02 6.11 3.76
N VAL A 49 -0.24 6.04 3.34
CA VAL A 49 -1.22 7.10 3.54
C VAL A 49 -2.44 6.56 4.28
N GLY A 50 -2.70 7.14 5.44
CA GLY A 50 -3.82 6.79 6.30
C GLY A 50 -3.50 6.92 7.77
N CYS A 51 -4.31 6.29 8.63
CA CYS A 51 -4.06 6.26 10.07
C CYS A 51 -2.76 5.50 10.40
N PRO A 52 -2.04 5.85 11.47
CA PRO A 52 -0.94 5.03 11.96
C PRO A 52 -1.39 3.59 12.24
N THR A 53 -0.60 2.63 11.79
CA THR A 53 -0.93 1.21 11.91
C THR A 53 0.32 0.37 12.19
N SER A 54 0.14 -0.77 12.85
CA SER A 54 1.22 -1.73 13.07
C SER A 54 1.77 -2.35 11.77
N ALA A 55 1.02 -2.27 10.66
CA ALA A 55 1.50 -2.69 9.34
C ALA A 55 2.76 -1.95 8.90
N HIS A 56 2.99 -0.72 9.40
CA HIS A 56 4.20 0.06 9.10
C HIS A 56 5.48 -0.67 9.52
N LEU A 57 5.44 -1.41 10.61
CA LEU A 57 6.59 -2.17 11.08
C LEU A 57 6.94 -3.30 10.10
N TYR A 58 5.91 -3.97 9.53
CA TYR A 58 6.11 -4.99 8.50
C TYR A 58 6.68 -4.40 7.20
N LEU A 59 6.15 -3.26 6.79
CA LEU A 59 6.64 -2.55 5.61
C LEU A 59 8.11 -2.13 5.79
N ALA A 60 8.44 -1.53 6.92
CA ALA A 60 9.80 -1.06 7.21
C ALA A 60 10.79 -2.22 7.36
N ALA A 61 10.37 -3.35 7.94
CA ALA A 61 11.23 -4.52 8.13
C ALA A 61 11.52 -5.29 6.83
N ALA A 62 10.70 -5.11 5.80
CA ALA A 62 10.79 -5.90 4.58
C ALA A 62 12.02 -5.60 3.72
N LYS A 63 12.58 -4.40 3.84
CA LYS A 63 13.78 -3.99 3.10
C LYS A 63 14.61 -3.00 3.91
N GLN A 64 15.89 -3.32 4.11
CA GLN A 64 16.84 -2.39 4.72
C GLN A 64 17.23 -1.28 3.72
N GLY A 65 17.43 -0.06 4.24
CA GLY A 65 17.84 1.08 3.43
C GLY A 65 16.73 1.69 2.57
N MET A 66 15.50 1.20 2.70
CA MET A 66 14.35 1.79 2.05
C MET A 66 13.98 3.12 2.72
N ASN A 67 13.75 4.14 1.93
CA ASN A 67 13.14 5.38 2.41
C ASN A 67 11.65 5.13 2.60
N PHE A 68 11.17 5.23 3.83
CA PHE A 68 9.78 5.00 4.18
C PHE A 68 9.19 6.23 4.86
N TRP A 69 8.06 6.72 4.32
CA TRP A 69 7.31 7.82 4.90
C TRP A 69 5.88 7.41 5.18
N HIS A 70 5.33 8.02 6.21
CA HIS A 70 3.92 7.89 6.55
C HIS A 70 3.26 9.27 6.56
N ALA A 71 2.08 9.39 5.96
CA ALA A 71 1.26 10.59 5.95
C ALA A 71 -0.16 10.26 6.42
N SER A 72 -0.65 10.97 7.41
CA SER A 72 -2.06 10.88 7.86
C SER A 72 -2.95 11.91 7.17
N SER A 73 -2.35 12.90 6.50
CA SER A 73 -3.04 13.95 5.76
C SER A 73 -2.20 14.37 4.54
N LEU A 74 -2.81 15.14 3.63
CA LEU A 74 -2.10 15.67 2.48
C LEU A 74 -0.97 16.63 2.87
N ASP A 75 -1.12 17.36 3.96
CA ASP A 75 -0.12 18.30 4.45
C ASP A 75 1.18 17.60 4.89
N GLU A 76 1.07 16.34 5.28
CA GLU A 76 2.22 15.50 5.65
C GLU A 76 2.86 14.79 4.45
N LEU A 77 2.25 14.91 3.28
CA LEU A 77 2.71 14.26 2.06
C LEU A 77 3.82 15.07 1.40
N PHE A 78 5.06 14.88 1.85
CA PHE A 78 6.23 15.52 1.26
C PHE A 78 6.80 14.62 0.18
N LEU A 79 6.64 15.04 -1.07
CA LEU A 79 7.21 14.38 -2.24
C LEU A 79 8.24 15.31 -2.85
N ASP A 80 9.50 14.91 -2.82
CA ASP A 80 10.53 15.62 -3.59
C ASP A 80 10.25 15.49 -5.08
N ALA A 81 10.43 16.59 -5.82
CA ALA A 81 9.96 16.71 -7.20
C ALA A 81 10.57 15.65 -8.14
N ASP A 82 11.76 15.14 -7.82
CA ASP A 82 12.52 14.24 -8.68
C ASP A 82 12.53 12.79 -8.19
N GLU A 83 11.94 12.49 -7.03
CA GLU A 83 11.93 11.13 -6.49
C GLU A 83 10.70 10.35 -6.93
N PRO A 84 10.87 9.13 -7.49
CA PRO A 84 9.75 8.27 -7.84
C PRO A 84 9.12 7.67 -6.58
N VAL A 85 7.83 7.35 -6.67
CA VAL A 85 7.12 6.55 -5.68
C VAL A 85 7.10 5.11 -6.17
N ASP A 86 7.93 4.26 -5.57
CA ASP A 86 8.07 2.86 -5.98
C ASP A 86 7.03 1.96 -5.32
N PHE A 87 6.59 2.33 -4.13
CA PHE A 87 5.59 1.59 -3.37
C PHE A 87 4.67 2.56 -2.62
N LEU A 88 3.37 2.37 -2.75
CA LEU A 88 2.36 3.17 -2.06
C LEU A 88 1.36 2.24 -1.38
N TYR A 89 1.12 2.47 -0.10
CA TYR A 89 0.08 1.78 0.66
C TYR A 89 -1.01 2.76 1.08
N LEU A 90 -2.19 2.63 0.49
CA LEU A 90 -3.37 3.44 0.77
C LEU A 90 -4.31 2.63 1.68
N HIS A 91 -4.55 3.10 2.89
CA HIS A 91 -5.27 2.29 3.88
C HIS A 91 -6.31 3.03 4.75
N ASP A 92 -6.57 4.30 4.49
CA ASP A 92 -7.63 5.02 5.20
C ASP A 92 -9.00 4.81 4.54
N VAL A 93 -9.62 3.67 4.85
CA VAL A 93 -10.91 3.27 4.25
C VAL A 93 -12.07 4.19 4.62
N ASN A 94 -11.93 5.00 5.67
CA ASN A 94 -12.94 5.98 6.11
C ASN A 94 -12.77 7.33 5.41
N ASN A 95 -11.70 7.53 4.65
CA ASN A 95 -11.44 8.78 3.96
C ASN A 95 -11.00 8.53 2.49
N PRO A 96 -11.90 8.05 1.62
CA PRO A 96 -11.57 7.82 0.20
C PRO A 96 -11.11 9.09 -0.53
N GLY A 97 -11.57 10.26 -0.09
CA GLY A 97 -11.14 11.54 -0.66
C GLY A 97 -9.64 11.79 -0.48
N LEU A 98 -9.10 11.51 0.70
CA LEU A 98 -7.65 11.56 0.95
C LEU A 98 -6.90 10.57 0.06
N LEU A 99 -7.42 9.35 -0.06
CA LEU A 99 -6.79 8.31 -0.87
C LEU A 99 -6.78 8.68 -2.37
N ARG A 100 -7.86 9.29 -2.89
CA ARG A 100 -7.91 9.79 -4.27
C ARG A 100 -6.85 10.85 -4.53
N GLN A 101 -6.73 11.81 -3.64
CA GLN A 101 -5.77 12.90 -3.78
C GLN A 101 -4.33 12.39 -3.67
N ALA A 102 -4.05 11.50 -2.73
CA ALA A 102 -2.74 10.88 -2.59
C ALA A 102 -2.37 10.04 -3.81
N PHE A 103 -3.31 9.25 -4.33
CA PHE A 103 -3.10 8.49 -5.55
C PHE A 103 -2.80 9.39 -6.75
N ALA A 104 -3.56 10.47 -6.94
CA ALA A 104 -3.35 11.38 -8.05
C ALA A 104 -1.96 12.01 -8.04
N LEU A 105 -1.47 12.38 -6.86
CA LEU A 105 -0.12 12.92 -6.70
C LEU A 105 0.98 11.88 -6.97
N CYS A 106 0.78 10.65 -6.51
CA CYS A 106 1.78 9.60 -6.61
C CYS A 106 1.79 8.92 -7.99
N ALA A 107 0.64 8.86 -8.69
CA ALA A 107 0.52 8.19 -9.98
C ALA A 107 1.40 8.82 -11.07
N GLU A 108 1.64 10.11 -10.99
CA GLU A 108 2.52 10.82 -11.92
C GLU A 108 4.01 10.57 -11.68
N ARG A 109 4.35 9.91 -10.58
CA ARG A 109 5.73 9.64 -10.13
C ARG A 109 6.05 8.17 -10.11
N THR A 110 5.31 7.36 -10.84
CA THR A 110 5.53 5.92 -10.93
C THR A 110 6.65 5.57 -11.90
N THR A 111 7.27 4.41 -11.66
CA THR A 111 8.18 3.73 -12.58
C THR A 111 7.51 2.45 -13.09
N PRO A 112 8.04 1.78 -14.13
CA PRO A 112 7.51 0.48 -14.54
C PRO A 112 7.51 -0.59 -13.44
N GLN A 113 8.33 -0.42 -12.39
CA GLN A 113 8.42 -1.34 -11.26
C GLN A 113 7.57 -0.93 -10.06
N SER A 114 6.86 0.21 -10.13
CA SER A 114 6.03 0.68 -9.03
C SER A 114 4.89 -0.27 -8.72
N LEU A 115 4.62 -0.45 -7.44
CA LEU A 115 3.50 -1.25 -6.92
C LEU A 115 2.73 -0.42 -5.90
N PHE A 116 1.44 -0.22 -6.16
CA PHE A 116 0.54 0.43 -5.22
C PHE A 116 -0.42 -0.60 -4.63
N VAL A 117 -0.66 -0.51 -3.34
CA VAL A 117 -1.56 -1.40 -2.60
C VAL A 117 -2.67 -0.56 -1.97
N VAL A 118 -3.91 -0.96 -2.21
CA VAL A 118 -5.10 -0.31 -1.65
C VAL A 118 -5.80 -1.29 -0.72
N GLN A 119 -5.91 -0.92 0.56
CA GLN A 119 -6.65 -1.72 1.53
C GLN A 119 -8.14 -1.41 1.47
N GLY A 120 -8.96 -2.41 1.71
CA GLY A 120 -10.39 -2.23 1.92
C GLY A 120 -11.17 -1.85 0.66
N ILE A 121 -10.78 -2.37 -0.49
CA ILE A 121 -11.44 -2.08 -1.78
C ILE A 121 -12.92 -2.46 -1.79
N GLY A 122 -13.35 -3.37 -0.92
CA GLY A 122 -14.74 -3.79 -0.75
C GLY A 122 -15.41 -3.29 0.53
N TYR A 123 -14.72 -2.46 1.32
CA TYR A 123 -15.16 -2.05 2.67
C TYR A 123 -16.48 -1.26 2.68
N SER A 124 -16.69 -0.39 1.71
CA SER A 124 -17.87 0.46 1.62
C SER A 124 -18.22 0.74 0.15
N PRO A 125 -19.44 1.24 -0.14
CA PRO A 125 -19.77 1.70 -1.50
C PRO A 125 -18.78 2.74 -2.04
N SER A 126 -18.33 3.68 -1.20
CA SER A 126 -17.34 4.69 -1.58
C SER A 126 -15.99 4.09 -1.92
N MET A 127 -15.53 3.08 -1.17
CA MET A 127 -14.28 2.38 -1.48
C MET A 127 -14.39 1.52 -2.72
N ARG A 128 -15.53 0.88 -2.97
CA ARG A 128 -15.78 0.14 -4.22
C ARG A 128 -15.76 1.07 -5.43
N GLN A 129 -16.36 2.25 -5.32
CA GLN A 129 -16.31 3.26 -6.37
C GLN A 129 -14.87 3.73 -6.61
N PHE A 130 -14.14 4.03 -5.55
CA PHE A 130 -12.72 4.41 -5.64
C PHE A 130 -11.90 3.33 -6.36
N TRP A 131 -12.10 2.05 -6.04
CA TRP A 131 -11.42 0.95 -6.72
C TRP A 131 -11.74 0.90 -8.22
N GLN A 132 -13.00 1.11 -8.61
CA GLN A 132 -13.38 1.17 -10.02
C GLN A 132 -12.73 2.35 -10.74
N GLU A 133 -12.63 3.50 -10.08
CA GLU A 133 -11.94 4.67 -10.63
C GLU A 133 -10.45 4.38 -10.85
N LEU A 134 -9.80 3.71 -9.91
CA LEU A 134 -8.39 3.31 -10.04
C LEU A 134 -8.15 2.37 -11.21
N LYS A 135 -9.03 1.41 -11.41
CA LYS A 135 -8.93 0.47 -12.56
C LYS A 135 -9.08 1.20 -13.91
N GLY A 136 -9.81 2.30 -13.94
CA GLY A 136 -9.97 3.12 -15.14
C GLY A 136 -8.91 4.19 -15.35
N ASP A 137 -7.99 4.37 -14.40
CA ASP A 137 -6.95 5.40 -14.51
C ASP A 137 -5.94 5.07 -15.62
N SER A 138 -5.52 6.10 -16.35
CA SER A 138 -4.61 5.94 -17.50
C SER A 138 -3.22 5.45 -17.12
N HIS A 139 -2.77 5.69 -15.89
CA HIS A 139 -1.46 5.23 -15.41
C HIS A 139 -1.45 3.75 -15.04
N VAL A 140 -2.62 3.19 -14.69
CA VAL A 140 -2.75 1.83 -14.20
C VAL A 140 -2.86 0.85 -15.36
N MET A 141 -1.97 -0.13 -15.40
CA MET A 141 -1.95 -1.13 -16.47
C MET A 141 -2.50 -2.49 -16.02
N VAL A 142 -2.07 -2.99 -14.88
CA VAL A 142 -2.53 -4.29 -14.37
C VAL A 142 -3.03 -4.12 -12.94
N THR A 143 -4.17 -4.73 -12.65
CA THR A 143 -4.74 -4.74 -11.29
C THR A 143 -5.03 -6.16 -10.84
N PHE A 144 -4.87 -6.39 -9.54
CA PHE A 144 -5.30 -7.61 -8.87
C PHE A 144 -6.25 -7.27 -7.74
N ASP A 145 -7.45 -7.78 -7.82
CA ASP A 145 -8.46 -7.72 -6.76
C ASP A 145 -8.30 -8.98 -5.89
N LEU A 146 -7.82 -8.78 -4.67
CA LEU A 146 -7.57 -9.85 -3.70
C LEU A 146 -8.62 -9.88 -2.59
N PHE A 147 -9.82 -9.38 -2.88
CA PHE A 147 -10.95 -9.26 -1.98
C PHE A 147 -10.81 -8.10 -0.98
N ASP A 148 -9.83 -8.16 -0.07
CA ASP A 148 -9.56 -7.09 0.90
C ASP A 148 -8.53 -6.08 0.41
N PHE A 149 -7.63 -6.49 -0.47
CA PHE A 149 -6.60 -5.66 -1.07
C PHE A 149 -6.77 -5.56 -2.57
N GLY A 150 -6.44 -4.38 -3.10
CA GLY A 150 -6.19 -4.20 -4.52
C GLY A 150 -4.71 -3.91 -4.78
N LEU A 151 -4.16 -4.51 -5.82
CA LEU A 151 -2.80 -4.25 -6.28
C LEU A 151 -2.85 -3.53 -7.62
N LEU A 152 -1.99 -2.52 -7.78
CA LEU A 152 -1.90 -1.71 -8.99
C LEU A 152 -0.46 -1.73 -9.51
N PHE A 153 -0.31 -2.07 -10.79
CA PHE A 153 0.97 -2.08 -11.50
C PHE A 153 0.95 -1.07 -12.65
N PHE A 154 2.09 -0.47 -12.93
CA PHE A 154 2.21 0.71 -13.79
C PHE A 154 3.14 0.52 -15.00
N ASP A 155 3.54 -0.71 -15.31
CA ASP A 155 4.43 -0.97 -16.45
C ASP A 155 3.71 -0.73 -17.77
N PRO A 156 4.06 0.33 -18.54
CA PRO A 156 3.38 0.65 -19.80
C PRO A 156 3.63 -0.37 -20.91
N ALA A 157 4.61 -1.27 -20.76
CA ALA A 157 4.85 -2.36 -21.70
C ALA A 157 3.84 -3.50 -21.55
N LYS A 158 3.08 -3.54 -20.45
CA LYS A 158 2.05 -4.54 -20.20
C LYS A 158 0.73 -4.15 -20.85
N GLN A 159 -0.04 -5.14 -21.27
CA GLN A 159 -1.43 -4.94 -21.70
C GLN A 159 -2.30 -4.64 -20.48
N ARG A 160 -3.29 -3.75 -20.66
CA ARG A 160 -4.22 -3.42 -19.60
C ARG A 160 -5.10 -4.64 -19.28
N GLN A 161 -4.96 -5.15 -18.06
CA GLN A 161 -5.67 -6.33 -17.57
C GLN A 161 -6.08 -6.17 -16.11
N HIS A 162 -7.24 -6.71 -15.77
CA HIS A 162 -7.79 -6.68 -14.42
C HIS A 162 -8.08 -8.11 -13.99
N TYR A 163 -7.43 -8.56 -12.92
CA TYR A 163 -7.56 -9.90 -12.39
C TYR A 163 -8.32 -9.87 -11.07
N LYS A 164 -9.17 -10.86 -10.88
CA LYS A 164 -9.80 -11.12 -9.58
C LYS A 164 -9.30 -12.47 -9.07
N VAL A 165 -8.69 -12.47 -7.89
CA VAL A 165 -8.09 -13.65 -7.31
C VAL A 165 -8.86 -14.03 -6.06
N SER A 166 -9.35 -15.28 -6.02
CA SER A 166 -9.99 -15.87 -4.85
C SER A 166 -8.98 -16.76 -4.13
N PHE A 167 -8.94 -16.60 -2.83
CA PHE A 167 -8.12 -17.46 -1.97
C PHE A 167 -8.95 -18.59 -1.39
#